data_adca558f3c1b57dce3673beb78eb6787
#
_entry.id   adca558f3c1b57dce3673beb78eb6787
#
_cell.length_a   1.000
_cell.length_b   1.000
_cell.length_c   1.000
_cell.angle_alpha   90.00
_cell.angle_beta   90.00
_cell.angle_gamma   90.00
#
_symmetry.space_group_name_H-M   'P 1'
#
loop_
_entity.id
_entity.type
_entity.pdbx_description
1 polymer ?
#
loop_
_entity_poly.entity_id
_entity_poly.type
_entity_poly.pdbx_seq_one_letter_code
_entity_poly.pdbx_strand_id
1 'polypeptide(L)'
;VTAAELGASWRPGCPVDPAQLRRVDIDHIGFDRATHRGELIVHEDLVPEVITIFERLYRLRFPIEKIRTADHYPDADDEQSMEDNNTSAFNCRGIPGSDHWSQHAYGRAIDVNPRLNPCVYATGTFQPQNAANYLDRGRTDPGLLHSGDPAVRIFTDSGWRWGGYWTAPIDYQHFERP
;
A
#
# COMPACT_ATOMS: atom_id res chain seq x y z
N VAL A 1 -6.71 -17.37 3.13
CA VAL A 1 -5.40 -17.85 2.64
C VAL A 1 -4.71 -18.71 3.68
N THR A 2 -3.69 -19.45 3.29
CA THR A 2 -2.90 -20.31 4.16
C THR A 2 -1.52 -19.70 4.41
N ALA A 3 -0.85 -20.14 5.47
CA ALA A 3 0.53 -19.72 5.75
C ALA A 3 1.47 -20.03 4.56
N ALA A 4 1.28 -21.18 3.92
CA ALA A 4 2.09 -21.56 2.76
C ALA A 4 1.91 -20.60 1.58
N GLU A 5 0.68 -20.14 1.33
CA GLU A 5 0.38 -19.15 0.27
C GLU A 5 0.99 -17.78 0.57
N LEU A 6 1.12 -17.43 1.84
CA LEU A 6 1.70 -16.14 2.26
C LEU A 6 3.24 -16.12 2.18
N GLY A 7 3.88 -17.28 2.19
CA GLY A 7 5.34 -17.38 2.13
C GLY A 7 6.01 -16.56 3.23
N ALA A 8 7.06 -15.83 2.86
CA ALA A 8 7.84 -15.02 3.80
C ALA A 8 7.07 -13.80 4.34
N SER A 9 5.89 -13.46 3.78
CA SER A 9 5.11 -12.33 4.28
C SER A 9 4.42 -12.61 5.62
N TRP A 10 4.34 -13.86 6.04
CA TRP A 10 3.76 -14.28 7.32
C TRP A 10 4.67 -15.29 8.03
N ARG A 11 4.68 -15.22 9.35
CA ARG A 11 5.39 -16.18 10.21
C ARG A 11 4.63 -16.37 11.52
N PRO A 12 4.87 -17.47 12.26
CA PRO A 12 4.31 -17.61 13.61
C PRO A 12 4.71 -16.42 14.49
N GLY A 13 3.75 -15.88 15.25
CA GLY A 13 3.93 -14.67 16.05
C GLY A 13 3.35 -13.42 15.42
N CYS A 14 3.00 -13.44 14.14
CA CYS A 14 2.27 -12.36 13.50
C CYS A 14 0.89 -12.15 14.14
N PRO A 15 0.38 -10.90 14.17
CA PRO A 15 -0.83 -10.58 14.96
C PRO A 15 -2.14 -11.04 14.31
N VAL A 16 -2.11 -11.55 13.08
CA VAL A 16 -3.28 -12.01 12.35
C VAL A 16 -3.13 -13.48 11.98
N ASP A 17 -4.22 -14.23 12.09
CA ASP A 17 -4.29 -15.59 11.59
C ASP A 17 -4.45 -15.57 10.06
N PRO A 18 -3.70 -16.39 9.30
CA PRO A 18 -3.90 -16.48 7.85
C PRO A 18 -5.35 -16.74 7.42
N ALA A 19 -6.11 -17.44 8.24
CA ALA A 19 -7.53 -17.72 7.98
C ALA A 19 -8.40 -16.44 7.95
N GLN A 20 -7.95 -15.34 8.54
CA GLN A 20 -8.63 -14.04 8.53
C GLN A 20 -8.25 -13.18 7.33
N LEU A 21 -7.33 -13.63 6.49
CA LEU A 21 -6.86 -12.91 5.32
C LEU A 21 -7.51 -13.45 4.05
N ARG A 22 -7.74 -12.57 3.09
CA ARG A 22 -8.33 -12.91 1.79
C ARG A 22 -7.50 -12.33 0.66
N ARG A 23 -7.32 -13.13 -0.38
CA ARG A 23 -6.74 -12.69 -1.65
C ARG A 23 -7.85 -12.04 -2.47
N VAL A 24 -7.59 -10.84 -2.98
CA VAL A 24 -8.54 -10.07 -3.78
C VAL A 24 -7.88 -9.75 -5.13
N ASP A 25 -8.51 -10.17 -6.22
CA ASP A 25 -8.09 -9.79 -7.56
C ASP A 25 -8.54 -8.37 -7.87
N ILE A 26 -7.64 -7.56 -8.40
CA ILE A 26 -7.86 -6.15 -8.66
C ILE A 26 -7.55 -5.83 -10.11
N ASP A 27 -8.52 -5.29 -10.84
CA ASP A 27 -8.28 -4.66 -12.13
C ASP A 27 -7.87 -3.20 -11.89
N HIS A 28 -6.81 -2.76 -12.56
CA HIS A 28 -6.31 -1.39 -12.43
C HIS A 28 -5.82 -0.85 -13.77
N ILE A 29 -5.80 0.47 -13.90
CA ILE A 29 -5.21 1.15 -15.05
C ILE A 29 -3.72 1.29 -14.79
N GLY A 30 -2.89 0.88 -15.75
CA GLY A 30 -1.45 1.08 -15.69
C GLY A 30 -1.03 2.44 -16.24
N PHE A 31 0.27 2.75 -16.16
CA PHE A 31 0.83 3.97 -16.76
C PHE A 31 0.83 3.92 -18.29
N ASP A 32 0.70 2.74 -18.87
CA ASP A 32 0.45 2.53 -20.30
C ASP A 32 -1.00 2.78 -20.71
N ARG A 33 -1.87 3.17 -19.77
CA ARG A 33 -3.31 3.40 -19.91
C ARG A 33 -4.12 2.15 -20.25
N ALA A 34 -3.51 0.98 -20.15
CA ALA A 34 -4.20 -0.30 -20.34
C ALA A 34 -4.69 -0.85 -18.99
N THR A 35 -5.66 -1.75 -19.06
CA THR A 35 -6.12 -2.50 -17.90
C THR A 35 -5.14 -3.64 -17.59
N HIS A 36 -4.77 -3.74 -16.34
CA HIS A 36 -3.94 -4.81 -15.78
C HIS A 36 -4.67 -5.47 -14.62
N ARG A 37 -4.26 -6.67 -14.29
CA ARG A 37 -4.78 -7.39 -13.13
C ARG A 37 -3.67 -7.64 -12.13
N GLY A 38 -3.95 -7.34 -10.86
CA GLY A 38 -3.06 -7.63 -9.75
C GLY A 38 -3.82 -8.28 -8.61
N GLU A 39 -3.14 -8.44 -7.48
CA GLU A 39 -3.69 -9.10 -6.29
C GLU A 39 -3.29 -8.34 -5.03
N LEU A 40 -4.25 -8.21 -4.11
CA LEU A 40 -4.01 -7.75 -2.74
C LEU A 40 -4.38 -8.86 -1.77
N ILE A 41 -3.70 -8.90 -0.62
CA ILE A 41 -4.12 -9.71 0.53
C ILE A 41 -4.50 -8.74 1.63
N VAL A 42 -5.76 -8.81 2.09
CA VAL A 42 -6.31 -7.91 3.11
C VAL A 42 -7.10 -8.70 4.14
N HIS A 43 -7.35 -8.07 5.30
CA HIS A 43 -8.21 -8.64 6.32
C HIS A 43 -9.62 -8.85 5.74
N GLU A 44 -10.26 -9.96 6.10
CA GLU A 44 -11.57 -10.34 5.57
C GLU A 44 -12.64 -9.26 5.74
N ASP A 45 -12.60 -8.53 6.84
CA ASP A 45 -13.56 -7.45 7.12
C ASP A 45 -13.50 -6.31 6.09
N LEU A 46 -12.36 -6.14 5.42
CA LEU A 46 -12.14 -5.01 4.51
C LEU A 46 -12.39 -5.36 3.04
N VAL A 47 -12.62 -6.62 2.72
CA VAL A 47 -12.76 -7.06 1.32
C VAL A 47 -13.80 -6.25 0.54
N PRO A 48 -15.03 -6.06 1.04
CA PRO A 48 -16.02 -5.28 0.27
C PRO A 48 -15.59 -3.83 0.02
N GLU A 49 -15.00 -3.18 1.02
CA GLU A 49 -14.51 -1.80 0.88
C GLU A 49 -13.36 -1.70 -0.13
N VAL A 50 -12.41 -2.64 -0.04
CA VAL A 50 -11.24 -2.67 -0.93
C VAL A 50 -11.69 -2.82 -2.38
N ILE A 51 -12.62 -3.72 -2.64
CA ILE A 51 -13.19 -3.90 -3.98
C ILE A 51 -13.80 -2.58 -4.49
N THR A 52 -14.63 -1.94 -3.68
CA THR A 52 -15.29 -0.67 -4.05
C THR A 52 -14.26 0.45 -4.29
N ILE A 53 -13.25 0.56 -3.42
CA ILE A 53 -12.18 1.58 -3.55
C ILE A 53 -11.46 1.41 -4.88
N PHE A 54 -11.00 0.20 -5.20
CA PHE A 54 -10.22 -0.02 -6.42
C PHE A 54 -11.08 0.06 -7.68
N GLU A 55 -12.37 -0.29 -7.62
CA GLU A 55 -13.30 -0.02 -8.72
C GLU A 55 -13.44 1.47 -9.01
N ARG A 56 -13.49 2.30 -7.95
CA ARG A 56 -13.54 3.77 -8.10
C ARG A 56 -12.24 4.33 -8.65
N LEU A 57 -11.09 3.84 -8.18
CA LEU A 57 -9.78 4.23 -8.73
C LEU A 57 -9.68 3.87 -10.22
N TYR A 58 -10.20 2.70 -10.58
CA TYR A 58 -10.26 2.25 -11.97
C TYR A 58 -11.10 3.19 -12.84
N ARG A 59 -12.29 3.55 -12.37
CA ARG A 59 -13.18 4.49 -13.09
C ARG A 59 -12.60 5.89 -13.18
N LEU A 60 -11.89 6.33 -12.15
CA LEU A 60 -11.15 7.59 -12.14
C LEU A 60 -9.96 7.56 -13.11
N ARG A 61 -9.57 6.37 -13.56
CA ARG A 61 -8.38 6.12 -14.37
C ARG A 61 -7.09 6.54 -13.66
N PHE A 62 -7.08 6.42 -12.34
CA PHE A 62 -5.87 6.66 -11.54
C PHE A 62 -4.85 5.56 -11.85
N PRO A 63 -3.65 5.91 -12.36
CA PRO A 63 -2.69 4.89 -12.79
C PRO A 63 -1.98 4.26 -11.62
N ILE A 64 -1.89 2.94 -11.66
CA ILE A 64 -1.16 2.12 -10.69
C ILE A 64 -0.20 1.24 -11.49
N GLU A 65 1.10 1.24 -11.10
CA GLU A 65 2.13 0.53 -11.85
C GLU A 65 1.91 -0.98 -11.84
N LYS A 66 1.79 -1.54 -10.65
CA LYS A 66 1.55 -2.97 -10.41
C LYS A 66 0.95 -3.19 -9.05
N ILE A 67 0.29 -4.33 -8.89
CA ILE A 67 -0.30 -4.75 -7.61
C ILE A 67 0.10 -6.21 -7.38
N ARG A 68 1.09 -6.44 -6.54
CA ARG A 68 1.61 -7.78 -6.22
C ARG A 68 1.66 -7.98 -4.71
N THR A 69 1.42 -9.21 -4.28
CA THR A 69 1.57 -9.58 -2.88
C THR A 69 3.05 -9.59 -2.48
N ALA A 70 3.33 -9.36 -1.19
CA ALA A 70 4.69 -9.16 -0.69
C ALA A 70 5.61 -10.36 -0.91
N ASP A 71 5.07 -11.57 -0.97
CA ASP A 71 5.83 -12.81 -1.21
C ASP A 71 6.48 -12.90 -2.59
N HIS A 72 6.13 -12.01 -3.54
CA HIS A 72 6.81 -11.89 -4.82
C HIS A 72 8.23 -11.32 -4.68
N TYR A 73 8.56 -10.71 -3.55
CA TYR A 73 9.89 -10.14 -3.30
C TYR A 73 10.67 -11.02 -2.34
N PRO A 74 12.01 -11.14 -2.52
CA PRO A 74 12.82 -11.96 -1.62
C PRO A 74 12.60 -11.58 -0.16
N ASP A 75 12.35 -12.57 0.69
CA ASP A 75 12.06 -12.40 2.12
C ASP A 75 10.89 -11.44 2.43
N ALA A 76 9.99 -11.23 1.46
CA ALA A 76 8.92 -10.23 1.53
C ALA A 76 9.47 -8.83 1.86
N ASP A 77 10.62 -8.49 1.30
CA ASP A 77 11.34 -7.24 1.56
C ASP A 77 10.52 -6.04 1.07
N ASP A 78 10.11 -5.20 2.02
CA ASP A 78 9.29 -4.04 1.74
C ASP A 78 10.03 -2.95 0.94
N GLU A 79 11.33 -2.75 1.19
CA GLU A 79 12.11 -1.78 0.44
C GLU A 79 12.18 -2.15 -1.05
N GLN A 80 12.41 -3.42 -1.37
CA GLN A 80 12.42 -3.89 -2.76
C GLN A 80 11.05 -3.74 -3.42
N SER A 81 9.98 -4.03 -2.69
CA SER A 81 8.61 -3.84 -3.16
C SER A 81 8.34 -2.35 -3.48
N MET A 82 8.74 -1.45 -2.58
CA MET A 82 8.59 0.00 -2.77
C MET A 82 9.42 0.52 -3.93
N GLU A 83 10.67 0.08 -4.07
CA GLU A 83 11.55 0.49 -5.18
C GLU A 83 11.01 0.07 -6.54
N ASP A 84 10.25 -1.02 -6.58
CA ASP A 84 9.56 -1.52 -7.77
C ASP A 84 8.23 -0.80 -8.04
N ASN A 85 7.91 0.21 -7.25
CA ASN A 85 6.65 0.95 -7.29
C ASN A 85 5.43 0.03 -7.15
N ASN A 86 5.57 -1.02 -6.35
CA ASN A 86 4.54 -2.02 -6.15
C ASN A 86 3.50 -1.60 -5.12
N THR A 87 2.24 -1.51 -5.53
CA THR A 87 1.10 -1.32 -4.64
C THR A 87 0.85 -2.63 -3.91
N SER A 88 0.82 -2.61 -2.58
CA SER A 88 0.71 -3.81 -1.76
C SER A 88 -0.07 -3.57 -0.47
N ALA A 89 -0.52 -4.66 0.16
CA ALA A 89 -1.30 -4.60 1.39
C ALA A 89 -0.63 -5.40 2.51
N PHE A 90 -1.01 -6.65 2.71
CA PHE A 90 -0.52 -7.45 3.82
C PHE A 90 0.99 -7.68 3.74
N ASN A 91 1.66 -7.42 4.84
CA ASN A 91 3.03 -7.83 5.11
C ASN A 91 3.25 -7.80 6.63
N CYS A 92 3.66 -8.92 7.21
CA CYS A 92 3.87 -9.02 8.66
C CYS A 92 5.18 -8.36 9.05
N ARG A 93 5.11 -7.09 9.43
CA ARG A 93 6.26 -6.30 9.84
C ARG A 93 5.90 -5.31 10.94
N GLY A 94 6.89 -4.95 11.76
CA GLY A 94 6.75 -3.92 12.77
C GLY A 94 6.89 -2.51 12.18
N ILE A 95 6.53 -1.52 12.99
CA ILE A 95 6.81 -0.11 12.68
C ILE A 95 8.28 0.15 13.03
N PRO A 96 9.10 0.67 12.09
CA PRO A 96 10.51 0.95 12.36
C PRO A 96 10.71 1.84 13.60
N GLY A 97 11.64 1.44 14.48
CA GLY A 97 11.92 2.17 15.72
C GLY A 97 10.89 2.02 16.83
N SER A 98 9.95 1.09 16.69
CA SER A 98 8.85 0.83 17.62
C SER A 98 8.74 -0.66 17.91
N ASP A 99 8.07 -1.04 19.01
CA ASP A 99 7.70 -2.41 19.34
C ASP A 99 6.27 -2.76 18.87
N HIS A 100 5.63 -1.84 18.13
CA HIS A 100 4.28 -2.03 17.59
C HIS A 100 4.30 -2.66 16.19
N TRP A 101 3.26 -3.44 15.90
CA TRP A 101 3.01 -3.95 14.56
C TRP A 101 2.49 -2.84 13.65
N SER A 102 2.94 -2.83 12.39
CA SER A 102 2.32 -2.03 11.34
C SER A 102 0.90 -2.53 11.06
N GLN A 103 0.01 -1.65 10.61
CA GLN A 103 -1.33 -2.06 10.16
C GLN A 103 -1.27 -3.01 8.97
N HIS A 104 -0.19 -3.01 8.21
CA HIS A 104 0.07 -4.03 7.18
C HIS A 104 0.11 -5.44 7.76
N ALA A 105 0.60 -5.60 8.99
CA ALA A 105 0.66 -6.91 9.66
C ALA A 105 -0.71 -7.47 10.03
N TYR A 106 -1.73 -6.62 10.05
CA TYR A 106 -3.13 -7.02 10.28
C TYR A 106 -3.92 -7.15 8.97
N GLY A 107 -3.31 -6.88 7.82
CA GLY A 107 -4.03 -6.81 6.55
C GLY A 107 -4.95 -5.60 6.44
N ARG A 108 -4.66 -4.52 7.18
CA ARG A 108 -5.53 -3.34 7.33
C ARG A 108 -4.88 -2.05 6.80
N ALA A 109 -3.90 -2.18 5.94
CA ALA A 109 -3.23 -1.06 5.28
C ALA A 109 -2.89 -1.39 3.83
N ILE A 110 -2.83 -0.37 2.99
CA ILE A 110 -2.47 -0.46 1.58
C ILE A 110 -1.51 0.69 1.26
N ASP A 111 -0.40 0.37 0.63
CA ASP A 111 0.55 1.34 0.09
C ASP A 111 0.36 1.44 -1.43
N VAL A 112 0.15 2.65 -1.94
CA VAL A 112 -0.17 2.92 -3.34
C VAL A 112 0.98 3.63 -4.03
N ASN A 113 1.49 3.07 -5.12
CA ASN A 113 2.60 3.63 -5.90
C ASN A 113 3.73 4.15 -4.99
N PRO A 114 4.39 3.29 -4.21
CA PRO A 114 5.28 3.73 -3.13
C PRO A 114 6.48 4.57 -3.60
N ARG A 115 7.04 4.28 -4.77
CA ARG A 115 8.16 5.07 -5.29
C ARG A 115 7.73 6.49 -5.63
N LEU A 116 6.52 6.66 -6.15
CA LEU A 116 5.96 7.97 -6.48
C LEU A 116 5.44 8.71 -5.23
N ASN A 117 5.20 7.98 -4.16
CA ASN A 117 4.61 8.50 -2.92
C ASN A 117 5.42 8.03 -1.71
N PRO A 118 6.64 8.57 -1.51
CA PRO A 118 7.54 8.05 -0.48
C PRO A 118 7.03 8.29 0.94
N CYS A 119 7.60 7.51 1.87
CA CYS A 119 7.50 7.75 3.30
C CYS A 119 8.70 8.60 3.72
N VAL A 120 8.44 9.75 4.35
CA VAL A 120 9.47 10.71 4.75
C VAL A 120 9.50 10.81 6.28
N TYR A 121 10.62 10.44 6.87
CA TYR A 121 10.80 10.46 8.33
C TYR A 121 11.22 11.85 8.81
N ALA A 122 10.99 12.12 10.12
CA ALA A 122 11.33 13.40 10.74
C ALA A 122 12.81 13.77 10.60
N THR A 123 13.69 12.78 10.50
CA THR A 123 15.15 12.98 10.27
C THR A 123 15.50 13.40 8.84
N GLY A 124 14.52 13.41 7.93
CA GLY A 124 14.75 13.67 6.51
C GLY A 124 15.09 12.44 5.69
N THR A 125 15.30 11.29 6.33
CA THR A 125 15.44 10.02 5.60
C THR A 125 14.10 9.63 4.98
N PHE A 126 14.15 8.81 3.94
CA PHE A 126 12.93 8.45 3.20
C PHE A 126 13.03 7.03 2.65
N GLN A 127 11.87 6.48 2.34
CA GLN A 127 11.72 5.16 1.72
C GLN A 127 10.69 5.23 0.59
N PRO A 128 10.93 4.59 -0.57
CA PRO A 128 12.14 3.83 -0.94
C PRO A 128 13.31 4.74 -1.30
N GLN A 129 14.52 4.18 -1.31
CA GLN A 129 15.76 4.96 -1.55
C GLN A 129 15.82 5.55 -2.96
N ASN A 130 15.12 4.97 -3.93
CA ASN A 130 15.08 5.46 -5.31
C ASN A 130 13.96 6.48 -5.56
N ALA A 131 13.35 7.03 -4.51
CA ALA A 131 12.24 7.98 -4.61
C ALA A 131 12.66 9.45 -4.45
N ALA A 132 13.96 9.78 -4.51
CA ALA A 132 14.46 11.13 -4.24
C ALA A 132 13.77 12.21 -5.08
N ASN A 133 13.46 11.94 -6.34
CA ASN A 133 12.79 12.89 -7.23
C ASN A 133 11.37 13.22 -6.78
N TYR A 134 10.74 12.35 -5.99
CA TYR A 134 9.35 12.48 -5.55
C TYR A 134 9.22 13.05 -4.13
N LEU A 135 10.34 13.47 -3.54
CA LEU A 135 10.33 14.30 -2.33
C LEU A 135 9.74 15.69 -2.62
N ASP A 136 9.87 16.15 -3.86
CA ASP A 136 9.19 17.35 -4.34
C ASP A 136 7.70 17.03 -4.56
N ARG A 137 6.88 17.34 -3.56
CA ARG A 137 5.44 17.07 -3.58
C ARG A 137 4.64 18.12 -4.35
N GLY A 138 5.31 19.13 -4.91
CA GLY A 138 4.72 20.05 -5.88
C GLY A 138 4.58 19.48 -7.28
N ARG A 139 5.19 18.31 -7.54
CA ARG A 139 5.07 17.61 -8.83
C ARG A 139 3.62 17.16 -9.05
N THR A 140 3.23 17.15 -10.34
CA THR A 140 1.88 16.78 -10.78
C THR A 140 1.86 15.54 -11.67
N ASP A 141 2.92 14.73 -11.61
CA ASP A 141 3.02 13.48 -12.38
C ASP A 141 1.81 12.57 -12.07
N PRO A 142 1.32 11.83 -13.09
CA PRO A 142 0.28 10.84 -12.83
C PRO A 142 0.69 9.82 -11.79
N GLY A 143 -0.26 9.41 -10.94
CA GLY A 143 -0.02 8.42 -9.90
C GLY A 143 0.47 8.97 -8.57
N LEU A 144 0.76 10.28 -8.47
CA LEU A 144 1.06 10.95 -7.22
C LEU A 144 -0.23 11.21 -6.44
N LEU A 145 -0.09 11.21 -5.11
CA LEU A 145 -1.18 11.46 -4.16
C LEU A 145 -0.94 12.79 -3.44
N HIS A 146 -1.92 13.69 -3.47
CA HIS A 146 -1.88 14.98 -2.80
C HIS A 146 -3.11 15.17 -1.94
N SER A 147 -3.02 16.05 -0.95
CA SER A 147 -4.16 16.45 -0.13
C SER A 147 -5.32 16.90 -1.00
N GLY A 148 -6.51 16.35 -0.77
CA GLY A 148 -7.73 16.71 -1.48
C GLY A 148 -7.91 16.10 -2.86
N ASP A 149 -6.94 15.34 -3.36
CA ASP A 149 -7.08 14.65 -4.64
C ASP A 149 -8.26 13.68 -4.65
N PRO A 150 -8.94 13.50 -5.79
CA PRO A 150 -10.01 12.50 -5.90
C PRO A 150 -9.58 11.10 -5.46
N ALA A 151 -8.37 10.66 -5.81
CA ALA A 151 -7.85 9.34 -5.41
C ALA A 151 -7.73 9.22 -3.89
N VAL A 152 -7.22 10.25 -3.21
CA VAL A 152 -7.14 10.27 -1.73
C VAL A 152 -8.54 10.24 -1.12
N ARG A 153 -9.48 11.03 -1.66
CA ARG A 153 -10.85 11.08 -1.14
C ARG A 153 -11.60 9.76 -1.30
N ILE A 154 -11.32 8.98 -2.33
CA ILE A 154 -11.90 7.64 -2.48
C ILE A 154 -11.64 6.79 -1.23
N PHE A 155 -10.42 6.86 -0.67
CA PHE A 155 -10.08 6.16 0.57
C PHE A 155 -10.68 6.85 1.80
N THR A 156 -10.47 8.17 1.93
CA THR A 156 -10.89 8.89 3.14
C THR A 156 -12.40 8.96 3.31
N ASP A 157 -13.15 9.06 2.22
CA ASP A 157 -14.62 9.00 2.26
C ASP A 157 -15.14 7.61 2.68
N SER A 158 -14.32 6.57 2.51
CA SER A 158 -14.62 5.22 2.99
C SER A 158 -14.16 4.97 4.43
N GLY A 159 -13.68 5.98 5.12
CA GLY A 159 -13.24 5.91 6.51
C GLY A 159 -11.78 5.50 6.71
N TRP A 160 -10.99 5.46 5.64
CA TRP A 160 -9.55 5.19 5.72
C TRP A 160 -8.78 6.46 6.08
N ARG A 161 -7.65 6.29 6.76
CA ARG A 161 -6.71 7.38 7.06
C ARG A 161 -5.60 7.38 6.04
N TRP A 162 -5.20 8.57 5.60
CA TRP A 162 -4.06 8.72 4.70
C TRP A 162 -2.84 9.21 5.48
N GLY A 163 -1.70 8.51 5.33
CA GLY A 163 -0.44 8.88 5.97
C GLY A 163 0.17 10.18 5.47
N GLY A 164 -0.30 10.70 4.33
CA GLY A 164 0.09 12.02 3.84
C GLY A 164 -0.38 13.18 4.71
N TYR A 165 -1.35 12.96 5.59
CA TYR A 165 -1.78 13.94 6.59
C TYR A 165 -1.02 13.84 7.91
N TRP A 166 -0.13 12.85 8.05
CA TRP A 166 0.67 12.69 9.27
C TRP A 166 1.84 13.68 9.29
N THR A 167 2.45 13.86 10.47
CA THR A 167 3.58 14.77 10.65
C THR A 167 4.92 14.07 10.85
N ALA A 168 4.92 12.86 11.43
CA ALA A 168 6.14 12.12 11.73
C ALA A 168 5.85 10.62 11.83
N PRO A 169 6.09 9.84 10.79
CA PRO A 169 6.51 10.24 9.44
C PRO A 169 5.36 10.87 8.65
N ILE A 170 5.69 11.49 7.51
CA ILE A 170 4.70 11.78 6.46
C ILE A 170 4.78 10.62 5.48
N ASP A 171 3.73 9.83 5.40
CA ASP A 171 3.72 8.60 4.62
C ASP A 171 2.74 8.71 3.45
N TYR A 172 3.21 9.25 2.34
CA TYR A 172 2.36 9.58 1.20
C TYR A 172 1.75 8.37 0.51
N GLN A 173 2.35 7.19 0.62
CA GLN A 173 1.84 5.97 0.00
C GLN A 173 0.73 5.30 0.81
N HIS A 174 0.68 5.57 2.11
CA HIS A 174 0.01 4.73 3.10
C HIS A 174 -1.43 5.12 3.36
N PHE A 175 -2.32 4.14 3.25
CA PHE A 175 -3.72 4.22 3.70
C PHE A 175 -3.98 3.10 4.69
N GLU A 176 -4.69 3.39 5.77
CA GLU A 176 -5.03 2.38 6.77
C GLU A 176 -6.45 2.52 7.29
N ARG A 177 -7.02 1.39 7.67
CA ARG A 177 -8.31 1.30 8.35
C ARG A 177 -8.18 0.34 9.54
N PRO A 178 -7.72 0.83 10.68
CA PRO A 178 -7.49 0.02 11.87
C PRO A 178 -8.72 -0.68 12.41
#